data_7241453e08527354ad1bb95bb87cc4fc
#
_entry.id   7241453e08527354ad1bb95bb87cc4fc
#
_cell.length_a   1.000
_cell.length_b   1.000
_cell.length_c   1.000
_cell.angle_alpha   90.00
_cell.angle_beta   90.00
_cell.angle_gamma   90.00
#
_symmetry.space_group_name_H-M   'P 1'
#
loop_
_entity.id
_entity.type
_entity.pdbx_description
1 polymer ?
#
loop_
_entity_poly.entity_id
_entity_poly.type
_entity_poly.pdbx_seq_one_letter_code
_entity_poly.pdbx_strand_id
1 'polypeptide(L)'
;MPLKFLPPFVLASLFCAITNAADEPTRTTAAEPQAPAIAGESFYREKEKGWFWYEEPAPEQELKPKPKPTPASPTQPQEKIPPAESPAAPVGPPPGSVAWIKDVLPKLREAAIDNPTDENLQAYYFTQRLMMDKSETFSRRSMEVIRNNPLLDEDLRYPASNAASDALATAAGKQKDQLLKAVSEQAALVLFFRGDDCTLCDQAVAALSGLKHRYGFTVMTISMDGKPLPNNPFGPHKLDNGLADQLGVFMTPAIGLAMPPSSTTIISYSTISMETATSRILSAARDEGIISTEEYQSTSRIASVGLIDGKDLADSTPNPLESPEQYVERMQKAAREAFQDKYGDDE
;
A
#
# COMPACT_ATOMS: atom_id res chain seq x y z
N MET A 1 -22.14 -21.31 62.68
CA MET A 1 -21.92 -22.77 62.70
C MET A 1 -21.23 -23.13 61.37
N PRO A 2 -20.24 -24.09 61.39
CA PRO A 2 -18.85 -23.70 61.53
C PRO A 2 -18.03 -23.87 60.23
N LEU A 3 -16.93 -23.08 60.16
CA LEU A 3 -15.80 -23.26 59.22
C LEU A 3 -15.26 -24.71 59.23
N LYS A 4 -14.91 -25.23 58.08
CA LYS A 4 -14.01 -26.38 57.93
C LYS A 4 -12.74 -25.97 57.21
N PHE A 5 -11.62 -26.07 57.94
CA PHE A 5 -10.23 -25.94 57.55
C PHE A 5 -9.83 -27.03 56.54
N LEU A 6 -9.02 -26.65 55.52
CA LEU A 6 -8.19 -27.56 54.74
C LEU A 6 -6.73 -27.46 55.16
N PRO A 7 -5.97 -28.55 55.24
CA PRO A 7 -4.54 -28.55 55.58
C PRO A 7 -3.61 -28.30 54.37
N PRO A 8 -2.36 -27.86 54.59
CA PRO A 8 -1.42 -27.55 53.52
C PRO A 8 -0.70 -28.78 52.99
N PHE A 9 -0.52 -28.86 51.69
CA PHE A 9 0.30 -29.89 51.04
C PHE A 9 1.75 -29.43 50.91
N VAL A 10 2.63 -30.28 51.43
CA VAL A 10 4.08 -30.15 51.52
C VAL A 10 4.72 -30.30 50.14
N LEU A 11 5.60 -29.37 49.76
CA LEU A 11 6.54 -29.50 48.65
C LEU A 11 7.67 -30.48 49.04
N ALA A 12 7.83 -31.55 48.26
CA ALA A 12 9.02 -32.38 48.29
C ALA A 12 9.86 -32.14 47.03
N SER A 13 10.98 -31.51 47.23
CA SER A 13 12.04 -31.29 46.23
C SER A 13 12.81 -32.61 46.03
N LEU A 14 12.86 -33.11 44.79
CA LEU A 14 13.76 -34.22 44.45
C LEU A 14 14.87 -33.70 43.53
N PHE A 15 16.05 -33.46 44.12
CA PHE A 15 17.30 -33.23 43.40
C PHE A 15 17.81 -34.58 42.83
N CYS A 16 17.93 -34.67 41.52
CA CYS A 16 18.67 -35.78 40.91
C CYS A 16 19.95 -35.23 40.27
N ALA A 17 21.06 -35.46 40.93
CA ALA A 17 22.41 -35.22 40.43
C ALA A 17 22.75 -36.33 39.43
N ILE A 18 23.08 -35.98 38.19
CA ILE A 18 23.69 -36.90 37.22
C ILE A 18 25.11 -36.41 36.95
N THR A 19 26.07 -37.22 37.35
CA THR A 19 27.52 -37.08 37.14
C THR A 19 27.88 -37.33 35.69
N ASN A 20 28.63 -36.40 35.09
CA ASN A 20 29.28 -36.56 33.81
C ASN A 20 30.46 -37.54 33.90
N ALA A 21 30.42 -38.55 33.05
CA ALA A 21 31.65 -39.29 32.66
C ALA A 21 31.94 -38.93 31.20
N ALA A 22 33.12 -38.34 30.98
CA ALA A 22 33.67 -38.01 29.69
C ALA A 22 34.14 -39.32 29.00
N ASP A 23 33.69 -39.50 27.77
CA ASP A 23 34.39 -40.40 26.84
C ASP A 23 34.47 -39.67 25.48
N GLU A 24 35.68 -39.32 25.12
CA GLU A 24 36.04 -38.61 23.90
C GLU A 24 36.45 -39.65 22.82
N PRO A 25 35.71 -39.78 21.70
CA PRO A 25 36.21 -40.58 20.60
C PRO A 25 37.10 -39.74 19.70
N THR A 26 38.31 -40.16 19.58
CA THR A 26 39.39 -39.77 18.63
C THR A 26 38.82 -39.59 17.22
N ARG A 27 38.81 -38.32 16.76
CA ARG A 27 38.36 -37.95 15.40
C ARG A 27 39.51 -38.14 14.43
N THR A 28 39.46 -39.21 13.67
CA THR A 28 40.31 -39.47 12.51
C THR A 28 40.05 -38.37 11.45
N THR A 29 41.04 -37.59 11.12
CA THR A 29 41.04 -36.59 10.04
C THR A 29 40.93 -37.30 8.69
N ALA A 30 39.71 -37.35 8.13
CA ALA A 30 39.51 -37.62 6.72
C ALA A 30 39.67 -36.31 5.95
N ALA A 31 40.54 -36.30 4.94
CA ALA A 31 40.76 -35.17 4.05
C ALA A 31 39.48 -34.81 3.30
N GLU A 32 39.02 -33.59 3.47
CA GLU A 32 37.90 -33.00 2.74
C GLU A 32 38.31 -32.79 1.27
N PRO A 33 37.49 -33.17 0.28
CA PRO A 33 37.79 -32.89 -1.12
C PRO A 33 37.65 -31.39 -1.36
N GLN A 34 38.70 -30.75 -1.84
CA GLN A 34 38.70 -29.35 -2.28
C GLN A 34 37.76 -29.21 -3.48
N ALA A 35 36.66 -28.51 -3.26
CA ALA A 35 35.79 -28.04 -4.34
C ALA A 35 36.52 -26.97 -5.20
N PRO A 36 36.26 -26.91 -6.52
CA PRO A 36 36.90 -25.92 -7.39
C PRO A 36 36.50 -24.49 -6.99
N ALA A 37 37.50 -23.61 -6.90
CA ALA A 37 37.31 -22.20 -6.56
C ALA A 37 36.43 -21.53 -7.59
N ILE A 38 35.22 -21.15 -7.17
CA ILE A 38 34.30 -20.33 -7.96
C ILE A 38 34.77 -18.87 -7.84
N ALA A 39 34.91 -18.18 -8.98
CA ALA A 39 35.35 -16.78 -9.07
C ALA A 39 34.31 -15.83 -8.44
N GLY A 40 34.10 -15.92 -7.17
CA GLY A 40 33.14 -15.13 -6.35
C GLY A 40 33.47 -15.16 -4.86
N GLU A 41 34.45 -15.98 -4.47
CA GLU A 41 34.81 -16.11 -3.04
C GLU A 41 35.49 -14.87 -2.44
N SER A 42 36.06 -13.98 -3.25
CA SER A 42 36.63 -12.72 -2.76
C SER A 42 35.61 -11.80 -2.16
N PHE A 43 34.37 -11.78 -2.69
CA PHE A 43 33.27 -10.97 -2.21
C PHE A 43 32.83 -11.32 -0.76
N TYR A 44 32.89 -12.59 -0.40
CA TYR A 44 32.51 -13.05 0.94
C TYR A 44 33.62 -12.96 1.99
N ARG A 45 34.87 -12.94 1.57
CA ARG A 45 36.03 -12.83 2.48
C ARG A 45 36.45 -11.39 2.75
N GLU A 46 36.18 -10.47 1.80
CA GLU A 46 36.51 -9.05 1.90
C GLU A 46 35.24 -8.19 1.99
N LYS A 47 34.45 -8.42 3.02
CA LYS A 47 33.18 -7.71 3.23
C LYS A 47 33.28 -6.19 3.29
N GLU A 48 34.48 -5.66 3.51
CA GLU A 48 34.79 -4.24 3.64
C GLU A 48 35.38 -3.62 2.36
N LYS A 49 35.72 -4.45 1.35
CA LYS A 49 36.24 -4.00 0.06
C LYS A 49 35.23 -4.29 -1.05
N GLY A 50 34.19 -3.63 -1.16
CA GLY A 50 33.27 -3.94 -2.23
C GLY A 50 32.26 -2.85 -2.54
N TRP A 51 32.22 -1.85 -1.72
CA TRP A 51 31.39 -0.70 -1.98
C TRP A 51 32.25 0.50 -2.32
N PHE A 52 32.09 1.03 -3.49
CA PHE A 52 32.81 2.12 -4.14
C PHE A 52 33.01 3.40 -3.29
N TRP A 53 32.30 3.53 -2.20
CA TRP A 53 32.37 4.68 -1.27
C TRP A 53 33.32 4.51 -0.09
N TYR A 54 33.97 3.35 0.07
CA TYR A 54 34.84 3.06 1.20
C TYR A 54 36.29 2.75 0.79
N GLU A 55 36.67 3.01 -0.47
CA GLU A 55 38.08 3.05 -0.83
C GLU A 55 38.67 4.34 -0.28
N GLU A 56 39.59 4.22 0.69
CA GLU A 56 40.41 5.35 1.11
C GLU A 56 41.15 5.89 -0.11
N PRO A 57 41.06 7.21 -0.40
CA PRO A 57 41.79 7.78 -1.50
C PRO A 57 43.29 7.56 -1.27
N ALA A 58 44.01 7.10 -2.32
CA ALA A 58 45.43 6.91 -2.27
C ALA A 58 46.11 8.19 -1.75
N PRO A 59 47.14 8.10 -0.90
CA PRO A 59 47.81 9.26 -0.32
C PRO A 59 48.22 10.23 -1.42
N GLU A 60 47.76 11.45 -1.30
CA GLU A 60 47.96 12.55 -2.24
C GLU A 60 49.47 12.79 -2.37
N GLN A 61 50.02 12.52 -3.56
CA GLN A 61 51.39 12.87 -3.84
C GLN A 61 51.54 14.39 -3.81
N GLU A 62 52.40 14.90 -2.94
CA GLU A 62 52.74 16.32 -2.82
C GLU A 62 53.02 16.92 -4.21
N LEU A 63 52.07 17.68 -4.71
CA LEU A 63 52.23 18.48 -5.93
C LEU A 63 53.17 19.63 -5.64
N LYS A 64 54.29 19.66 -6.32
CA LYS A 64 55.24 20.79 -6.32
C LYS A 64 54.48 22.10 -6.62
N PRO A 65 54.85 23.18 -5.92
CA PRO A 65 54.13 24.45 -6.06
C PRO A 65 54.28 25.02 -7.48
N LYS A 66 53.14 25.36 -8.11
CA LYS A 66 53.08 26.08 -9.38
C LYS A 66 53.61 27.50 -9.21
N PRO A 67 54.36 28.05 -10.17
CA PRO A 67 54.90 29.38 -10.11
C PRO A 67 53.79 30.44 -10.13
N LYS A 68 53.97 31.49 -9.30
CA LYS A 68 53.06 32.67 -9.21
C LYS A 68 52.96 33.37 -10.56
N PRO A 69 51.74 33.80 -10.95
CA PRO A 69 51.59 34.63 -12.15
C PRO A 69 52.19 36.04 -11.94
N THR A 70 52.92 36.49 -12.92
CA THR A 70 53.52 37.82 -13.06
C THR A 70 52.40 38.90 -13.21
N PRO A 71 52.54 40.08 -12.63
CA PRO A 71 51.52 41.13 -12.76
C PRO A 71 51.46 41.70 -14.17
N ALA A 72 50.29 41.73 -14.75
CA ALA A 72 50.01 42.36 -16.03
C ALA A 72 50.01 43.89 -15.92
N SER A 73 50.69 44.50 -16.84
CA SER A 73 50.81 45.94 -17.08
C SER A 73 49.60 46.56 -17.80
N PRO A 74 49.55 47.85 -18.09
CA PRO A 74 48.55 48.78 -17.58
C PRO A 74 47.39 49.05 -18.56
N THR A 75 46.33 49.46 -17.94
CA THR A 75 45.12 50.17 -18.38
C THR A 75 45.20 50.86 -19.75
N GLN A 76 44.38 50.42 -20.68
CA GLN A 76 43.95 51.21 -21.85
C GLN A 76 42.69 52.01 -21.51
N PRO A 77 42.46 53.20 -22.14
CA PRO A 77 41.36 54.08 -21.81
C PRO A 77 40.01 53.48 -22.19
N GLN A 78 39.04 53.58 -21.27
CA GLN A 78 37.64 53.24 -21.50
C GLN A 78 37.03 54.18 -22.54
N GLU A 79 36.72 53.63 -23.70
CA GLU A 79 35.81 54.21 -24.67
C GLU A 79 34.39 54.20 -24.10
N LYS A 80 33.72 55.35 -24.09
CA LYS A 80 32.33 55.51 -23.62
C LYS A 80 31.40 54.69 -24.51
N ILE A 81 30.91 53.59 -23.96
CA ILE A 81 29.81 52.81 -24.55
C ILE A 81 28.53 53.67 -24.45
N PRO A 82 27.75 53.83 -25.54
CA PRO A 82 26.43 54.45 -25.49
C PRO A 82 25.49 53.70 -24.53
N PRO A 83 24.47 54.32 -23.94
CA PRO A 83 23.54 53.65 -23.06
C PRO A 83 22.93 52.46 -23.79
N ALA A 84 23.17 51.27 -23.26
CA ALA A 84 22.55 50.03 -23.78
C ALA A 84 21.03 50.18 -23.69
N GLU A 85 20.35 50.04 -24.82
CA GLU A 85 18.90 49.82 -24.86
C GLU A 85 18.55 48.74 -23.86
N SER A 86 17.55 49.03 -23.02
CA SER A 86 17.01 48.10 -22.06
C SER A 86 16.71 46.78 -22.77
N PRO A 87 17.28 45.63 -22.34
CA PRO A 87 17.03 44.36 -23.05
C PRO A 87 15.54 44.10 -23.08
N ALA A 88 15.01 43.84 -24.27
CA ALA A 88 13.65 43.39 -24.46
C ALA A 88 13.35 42.26 -23.48
N ALA A 89 12.18 42.30 -22.80
CA ALA A 89 11.77 41.28 -21.84
C ALA A 89 11.95 39.90 -22.45
N PRO A 90 12.57 38.95 -21.76
CA PRO A 90 12.84 37.63 -22.31
C PRO A 90 11.53 36.97 -22.73
N VAL A 91 11.46 36.59 -24.02
CA VAL A 91 10.33 35.87 -24.60
C VAL A 91 10.42 34.41 -24.09
N GLY A 92 9.74 34.13 -22.96
CA GLY A 92 9.74 32.81 -22.38
C GLY A 92 9.39 32.80 -20.87
N PRO A 93 9.28 31.62 -20.26
CA PRO A 93 9.02 31.51 -18.83
C PRO A 93 10.15 32.19 -18.02
N PRO A 94 9.82 32.84 -16.89
CA PRO A 94 10.83 33.48 -16.05
C PRO A 94 11.93 32.50 -15.61
N PRO A 95 13.22 32.91 -15.69
CA PRO A 95 14.33 32.05 -15.25
C PRO A 95 14.13 31.52 -13.84
N GLY A 96 14.39 30.23 -13.65
CA GLY A 96 14.19 29.56 -12.38
C GLY A 96 12.73 29.19 -12.05
N SER A 97 11.75 29.54 -12.88
CA SER A 97 10.39 28.99 -12.74
C SER A 97 10.32 27.50 -13.08
N VAL A 98 9.28 26.81 -12.63
CA VAL A 98 9.07 25.39 -12.96
C VAL A 98 8.95 25.20 -14.47
N ALA A 99 8.27 26.10 -15.17
CA ALA A 99 8.15 26.07 -16.63
C ALA A 99 9.50 26.23 -17.32
N TRP A 100 10.35 27.15 -16.84
CA TRP A 100 11.70 27.32 -17.33
C TRP A 100 12.58 26.09 -17.09
N ILE A 101 12.53 25.51 -15.89
CA ILE A 101 13.28 24.28 -15.55
C ILE A 101 12.86 23.12 -16.44
N LYS A 102 11.55 22.94 -16.69
CA LYS A 102 11.02 21.91 -17.58
C LYS A 102 11.54 22.03 -19.01
N ASP A 103 11.74 23.26 -19.50
CA ASP A 103 12.25 23.50 -20.85
C ASP A 103 13.78 23.37 -20.91
N VAL A 104 14.50 23.90 -19.93
CA VAL A 104 15.96 24.06 -19.98
C VAL A 104 16.72 22.82 -19.50
N LEU A 105 16.25 22.14 -18.45
CA LEU A 105 16.97 21.02 -17.83
C LEU A 105 17.20 19.84 -18.79
N PRO A 106 16.24 19.40 -19.63
CA PRO A 106 16.51 18.37 -20.63
C PRO A 106 17.58 18.78 -21.64
N LYS A 107 17.56 20.01 -22.10
CA LYS A 107 18.53 20.55 -23.07
C LYS A 107 19.95 20.59 -22.50
N LEU A 108 20.07 21.03 -21.24
CA LEU A 108 21.36 21.01 -20.53
C LEU A 108 21.91 19.59 -20.34
N ARG A 109 21.01 18.63 -20.05
CA ARG A 109 21.41 17.22 -19.95
C ARG A 109 21.92 16.68 -21.28
N GLU A 110 21.22 16.93 -22.37
CA GLU A 110 21.64 16.55 -23.72
C GLU A 110 22.99 17.16 -24.07
N ALA A 111 23.16 18.47 -23.88
CA ALA A 111 24.42 19.17 -24.13
C ALA A 111 25.58 18.60 -23.28
N ALA A 112 25.30 18.23 -22.03
CA ALA A 112 26.31 17.64 -21.15
C ALA A 112 26.68 16.19 -21.54
N ILE A 113 25.75 15.45 -22.16
CA ILE A 113 26.01 14.10 -22.69
C ILE A 113 26.80 14.17 -24.00
N ASP A 114 26.40 15.06 -24.90
CA ASP A 114 27.02 15.20 -26.21
C ASP A 114 28.43 15.79 -26.11
N ASN A 115 28.65 16.74 -25.21
CA ASN A 115 29.93 17.38 -24.96
C ASN A 115 30.17 17.60 -23.47
N PRO A 116 30.77 16.60 -22.76
CA PRO A 116 30.92 16.58 -21.31
C PRO A 116 32.06 17.48 -20.83
N THR A 117 31.97 18.78 -21.10
CA THR A 117 32.89 19.77 -20.50
C THR A 117 32.47 20.10 -19.07
N ASP A 118 33.39 20.65 -18.28
CA ASP A 118 33.11 21.06 -16.90
C ASP A 118 31.96 22.07 -16.84
N GLU A 119 31.89 22.98 -17.80
CA GLU A 119 30.85 24.00 -17.88
C GLU A 119 29.47 23.40 -18.18
N ASN A 120 29.37 22.49 -19.14
CA ASN A 120 28.12 21.82 -19.50
C ASN A 120 27.62 20.96 -18.36
N LEU A 121 28.48 20.19 -17.72
CA LEU A 121 28.15 19.39 -16.56
C LEU A 121 27.71 20.25 -15.38
N GLN A 122 28.45 21.32 -15.07
CA GLN A 122 28.07 22.25 -14.00
C GLN A 122 26.74 22.93 -14.27
N ALA A 123 26.50 23.40 -15.50
CA ALA A 123 25.23 24.04 -15.87
C ALA A 123 24.04 23.06 -15.64
N TYR A 124 24.17 21.82 -16.05
CA TYR A 124 23.18 20.79 -15.79
C TYR A 124 22.98 20.57 -14.29
N TYR A 125 24.03 20.30 -13.52
CA TYR A 125 23.93 19.99 -12.10
C TYR A 125 23.44 21.15 -11.24
N PHE A 126 23.84 22.40 -11.54
CA PHE A 126 23.30 23.56 -10.82
C PHE A 126 21.81 23.77 -11.09
N THR A 127 21.36 23.53 -12.32
CA THR A 127 19.92 23.61 -12.64
C THR A 127 19.14 22.48 -11.99
N GLN A 128 19.71 21.27 -11.95
CA GLN A 128 19.12 20.14 -11.22
C GLN A 128 19.04 20.42 -9.71
N ARG A 129 20.09 21.03 -9.13
CA ARG A 129 20.09 21.40 -7.71
C ARG A 129 18.99 22.42 -7.41
N LEU A 130 18.84 23.44 -8.26
CA LEU A 130 17.75 24.42 -8.13
C LEU A 130 16.36 23.73 -8.13
N MET A 131 16.16 22.76 -8.99
CA MET A 131 14.92 21.98 -9.02
C MET A 131 14.69 21.23 -7.70
N MET A 132 15.73 20.58 -7.17
CA MET A 132 15.65 19.84 -5.91
C MET A 132 15.34 20.76 -4.73
N ASP A 133 16.00 21.92 -4.62
CA ASP A 133 15.78 22.91 -3.56
C ASP A 133 14.34 23.46 -3.58
N LYS A 134 13.78 23.69 -4.79
CA LYS A 134 12.37 24.06 -4.95
C LYS A 134 11.42 22.95 -4.50
N SER A 135 11.72 21.69 -4.85
CA SER A 135 10.92 20.53 -4.49
C SER A 135 10.92 20.30 -2.97
N GLU A 136 12.07 20.46 -2.32
CA GLU A 136 12.20 20.37 -0.86
C GLU A 136 11.38 21.47 -0.16
N THR A 137 11.48 22.71 -0.66
CA THR A 137 10.71 23.84 -0.13
C THR A 137 9.21 23.60 -0.26
N PHE A 138 8.76 23.12 -1.43
CA PHE A 138 7.36 22.75 -1.65
C PHE A 138 6.92 21.63 -0.69
N SER A 139 7.70 20.55 -0.58
CA SER A 139 7.37 19.41 0.30
C SER A 139 7.21 19.84 1.76
N ARG A 140 8.15 20.63 2.27
CA ARG A 140 8.09 21.15 3.64
C ARG A 140 6.85 22.03 3.88
N ARG A 141 6.59 22.99 2.98
CA ARG A 141 5.41 23.85 3.09
C ARG A 141 4.10 23.09 2.95
N SER A 142 4.06 22.11 2.06
CA SER A 142 2.88 21.25 1.88
C SER A 142 2.53 20.50 3.16
N MET A 143 3.52 19.89 3.82
CA MET A 143 3.30 19.21 5.10
C MET A 143 2.78 20.16 6.19
N GLU A 144 3.29 21.39 6.27
CA GLU A 144 2.80 22.40 7.21
C GLU A 144 1.32 22.76 6.93
N VAL A 145 0.98 23.01 5.65
CA VAL A 145 -0.39 23.37 5.25
C VAL A 145 -1.35 22.20 5.51
N ILE A 146 -0.96 20.97 5.16
CA ILE A 146 -1.78 19.77 5.36
C ILE A 146 -2.05 19.56 6.84
N ARG A 147 -1.02 19.54 7.68
CA ARG A 147 -1.15 19.32 9.15
C ARG A 147 -1.99 20.39 9.86
N ASN A 148 -1.97 21.61 9.35
CA ASN A 148 -2.75 22.73 9.91
C ASN A 148 -4.20 22.78 9.40
N ASN A 149 -4.59 21.87 8.52
CA ASN A 149 -5.94 21.81 7.96
C ASN A 149 -6.55 20.42 8.15
N PRO A 150 -7.48 20.23 9.10
CA PRO A 150 -8.09 18.93 9.37
C PRO A 150 -8.78 18.30 8.15
N LEU A 151 -9.22 19.09 7.17
CA LEU A 151 -9.86 18.58 5.96
C LEU A 151 -8.84 18.02 4.93
N LEU A 152 -7.55 18.36 5.09
CA LEU A 152 -6.46 17.89 4.24
C LEU A 152 -5.57 16.86 4.96
N ASP A 153 -5.71 16.74 6.28
CA ASP A 153 -4.89 15.83 7.07
C ASP A 153 -5.38 14.39 6.94
N GLU A 154 -4.60 13.56 6.26
CA GLU A 154 -4.90 12.14 6.09
C GLU A 154 -4.80 11.33 7.39
N ASP A 155 -4.18 11.84 8.45
CA ASP A 155 -4.12 11.18 9.76
C ASP A 155 -5.52 11.00 10.38
N LEU A 156 -6.49 11.81 10.00
CA LEU A 156 -7.90 11.62 10.39
C LEU A 156 -8.53 10.40 9.71
N ARG A 157 -8.12 10.08 8.49
CA ARG A 157 -8.60 8.91 7.72
C ARG A 157 -7.77 7.67 7.99
N TYR A 158 -6.45 7.85 8.13
CA TYR A 158 -5.45 6.81 8.35
C TYR A 158 -4.62 7.15 9.60
N PRO A 159 -5.16 6.90 10.78
CA PRO A 159 -4.44 7.24 12.00
C PRO A 159 -3.07 6.59 12.07
N ALA A 160 -2.03 7.37 12.30
CA ALA A 160 -0.67 6.88 12.54
C ALA A 160 -0.55 6.15 13.88
N SER A 161 -1.47 6.40 14.82
CA SER A 161 -1.53 5.73 16.11
C SER A 161 -2.13 4.32 16.00
N ASN A 162 -1.42 3.31 16.49
CA ASN A 162 -1.92 1.93 16.52
C ASN A 162 -3.25 1.82 17.28
N ALA A 163 -3.39 2.54 18.41
CA ALA A 163 -4.62 2.50 19.21
C ALA A 163 -5.84 3.03 18.44
N ALA A 164 -5.69 4.12 17.70
CA ALA A 164 -6.76 4.67 16.87
C ALA A 164 -7.07 3.77 15.66
N SER A 165 -6.03 3.23 15.01
CA SER A 165 -6.18 2.27 13.92
C SER A 165 -6.91 0.99 14.38
N ASP A 166 -6.58 0.46 15.56
CA ASP A 166 -7.23 -0.72 16.14
C ASP A 166 -8.68 -0.44 16.53
N ALA A 167 -8.98 0.78 17.02
CA ALA A 167 -10.35 1.18 17.32
C ALA A 167 -11.22 1.22 16.05
N LEU A 168 -10.72 1.83 14.97
CA LEU A 168 -11.40 1.84 13.67
C LEU A 168 -11.57 0.43 13.09
N ALA A 169 -10.52 -0.41 13.17
CA ALA A 169 -10.59 -1.79 12.72
C ALA A 169 -11.64 -2.59 13.50
N THR A 170 -11.75 -2.36 14.81
CA THR A 170 -12.74 -3.02 15.67
C THR A 170 -14.16 -2.56 15.33
N ALA A 171 -14.37 -1.26 15.12
CA ALA A 171 -15.67 -0.71 14.72
C ALA A 171 -16.10 -1.26 13.36
N ALA A 172 -15.21 -1.18 12.35
CA ALA A 172 -15.45 -1.73 11.02
C ALA A 172 -15.73 -3.23 11.04
N GLY A 173 -15.02 -3.99 11.87
CA GLY A 173 -15.21 -5.43 12.05
C GLY A 173 -16.60 -5.76 12.62
N LYS A 174 -17.08 -4.99 13.60
CA LYS A 174 -18.45 -5.15 14.15
C LYS A 174 -19.52 -4.88 13.10
N GLN A 175 -19.40 -3.80 12.34
CA GLN A 175 -20.32 -3.48 11.25
C GLN A 175 -20.31 -4.57 10.18
N LYS A 176 -19.12 -5.03 9.77
CA LYS A 176 -18.97 -6.14 8.83
C LYS A 176 -19.70 -7.40 9.31
N ASP A 177 -19.54 -7.78 10.57
CA ASP A 177 -20.17 -8.98 11.15
C ASP A 177 -21.72 -8.81 11.20
N GLN A 178 -22.23 -7.61 11.49
CA GLN A 178 -23.66 -7.33 11.50
C GLN A 178 -24.27 -7.40 10.10
N LEU A 179 -23.62 -6.77 9.12
CA LEU A 179 -24.10 -6.78 7.73
C LEU A 179 -24.04 -8.19 7.12
N LEU A 180 -23.01 -8.97 7.41
CA LEU A 180 -22.93 -10.37 6.93
C LEU A 180 -24.05 -11.24 7.48
N LYS A 181 -24.48 -11.02 8.72
CA LYS A 181 -25.65 -11.69 9.28
C LYS A 181 -26.93 -11.24 8.58
N ALA A 182 -27.14 -9.95 8.37
CA ALA A 182 -28.29 -9.43 7.65
C ALA A 182 -28.36 -9.95 6.20
N VAL A 183 -27.22 -9.99 5.50
CA VAL A 183 -27.12 -10.57 4.15
C VAL A 183 -27.43 -12.07 4.17
N SER A 184 -26.98 -12.82 5.20
CA SER A 184 -27.25 -14.27 5.29
C SER A 184 -28.73 -14.63 5.43
N GLU A 185 -29.57 -13.69 5.87
CA GLU A 185 -31.02 -13.87 5.95
C GLU A 185 -31.69 -13.73 4.58
N GLN A 186 -31.07 -13.02 3.65
CA GLN A 186 -31.61 -12.68 2.33
C GLN A 186 -30.91 -13.41 1.16
N ALA A 187 -29.74 -14.00 1.41
CA ALA A 187 -28.92 -14.63 0.39
C ALA A 187 -28.38 -16.00 0.83
N ALA A 188 -28.10 -16.88 -0.12
CA ALA A 188 -27.52 -18.17 0.11
C ALA A 188 -26.21 -18.32 -0.66
N LEU A 189 -25.27 -19.11 -0.11
CA LEU A 189 -24.04 -19.46 -0.80
C LEU A 189 -24.26 -20.70 -1.66
N VAL A 190 -23.68 -20.71 -2.84
CA VAL A 190 -23.76 -21.82 -3.79
C VAL A 190 -22.35 -22.31 -4.08
N LEU A 191 -22.13 -23.61 -3.92
CA LEU A 191 -20.87 -24.28 -4.29
C LEU A 191 -21.10 -25.12 -5.55
N PHE A 192 -20.50 -24.73 -6.66
CA PHE A 192 -20.41 -25.56 -7.86
C PHE A 192 -19.18 -26.45 -7.77
N PHE A 193 -19.37 -27.75 -8.02
CA PHE A 193 -18.30 -28.73 -7.92
C PHE A 193 -18.45 -29.88 -8.91
N ARG A 194 -17.35 -30.64 -9.10
CA ARG A 194 -17.33 -31.95 -9.76
C ARG A 194 -16.83 -32.98 -8.76
N GLY A 195 -17.57 -34.08 -8.59
CA GLY A 195 -17.28 -35.04 -7.54
C GLY A 195 -15.97 -35.84 -7.74
N ASP A 196 -15.57 -36.07 -8.99
CA ASP A 196 -14.39 -36.87 -9.30
C ASP A 196 -13.06 -36.07 -9.36
N ASP A 197 -13.12 -34.79 -9.59
CA ASP A 197 -11.93 -33.97 -9.96
C ASP A 197 -11.91 -32.63 -9.26
N CYS A 198 -12.27 -32.61 -7.99
CA CYS A 198 -12.24 -31.36 -7.22
C CYS A 198 -11.20 -31.39 -6.13
N THR A 199 -9.93 -31.25 -6.50
CA THR A 199 -8.78 -31.24 -5.57
C THR A 199 -8.88 -30.15 -4.50
N LEU A 200 -9.54 -29.03 -4.80
CA LEU A 200 -9.64 -27.86 -3.92
C LEU A 200 -11.00 -27.75 -3.21
N CYS A 201 -11.92 -28.72 -3.41
CA CYS A 201 -13.26 -28.67 -2.82
C CYS A 201 -13.25 -28.71 -1.30
N ASP A 202 -12.36 -29.48 -0.69
CA ASP A 202 -12.28 -29.56 0.78
C ASP A 202 -11.97 -28.20 1.41
N GLN A 203 -11.11 -27.40 0.77
CA GLN A 203 -10.78 -26.05 1.23
C GLN A 203 -11.98 -25.09 1.05
N ALA A 204 -12.68 -25.20 -0.08
CA ALA A 204 -13.91 -24.43 -0.30
C ALA A 204 -14.99 -24.79 0.72
N VAL A 205 -15.18 -26.08 1.01
CA VAL A 205 -16.10 -26.58 2.04
C VAL A 205 -15.74 -26.03 3.42
N ALA A 206 -14.46 -26.00 3.76
CA ALA A 206 -14.00 -25.46 5.05
C ALA A 206 -14.34 -23.98 5.20
N ALA A 207 -14.09 -23.17 4.16
CA ALA A 207 -14.42 -21.73 4.15
C ALA A 207 -15.94 -21.50 4.25
N LEU A 208 -16.74 -22.23 3.46
CA LEU A 208 -18.20 -22.13 3.47
C LEU A 208 -18.80 -22.62 4.80
N SER A 209 -18.22 -23.65 5.42
CA SER A 209 -18.61 -24.12 6.75
C SER A 209 -18.37 -23.05 7.81
N GLY A 210 -17.23 -22.35 7.72
CA GLY A 210 -16.94 -21.21 8.58
C GLY A 210 -17.97 -20.07 8.44
N LEU A 211 -18.34 -19.72 7.20
CA LEU A 211 -19.35 -18.70 6.92
C LEU A 211 -20.74 -19.10 7.42
N LYS A 212 -21.13 -20.36 7.21
CA LYS A 212 -22.36 -20.92 7.75
C LYS A 212 -22.40 -20.86 9.27
N HIS A 213 -21.33 -21.28 9.93
CA HIS A 213 -21.26 -21.31 11.39
C HIS A 213 -21.24 -19.91 12.01
N ARG A 214 -20.49 -18.99 11.43
CA ARG A 214 -20.30 -17.66 12.01
C ARG A 214 -21.44 -16.72 11.73
N TYR A 215 -21.99 -16.74 10.51
CA TYR A 215 -22.97 -15.75 10.03
C TYR A 215 -24.36 -16.34 9.75
N GLY A 216 -24.51 -17.66 9.70
CA GLY A 216 -25.78 -18.30 9.46
C GLY A 216 -26.13 -18.54 7.99
N PHE A 217 -25.20 -18.36 7.05
CA PHE A 217 -25.48 -18.56 5.64
C PHE A 217 -26.03 -19.98 5.35
N THR A 218 -27.10 -20.04 4.57
CA THR A 218 -27.50 -21.28 3.91
C THR A 218 -26.49 -21.59 2.79
N VAL A 219 -26.00 -22.84 2.74
CA VAL A 219 -25.10 -23.30 1.70
C VAL A 219 -25.77 -24.37 0.86
N MET A 220 -25.86 -24.16 -0.44
CA MET A 220 -26.35 -25.13 -1.43
C MET A 220 -25.15 -25.64 -2.24
N THR A 221 -25.16 -26.94 -2.53
CA THR A 221 -24.13 -27.57 -3.37
C THR A 221 -24.75 -28.02 -4.69
N ILE A 222 -24.10 -27.69 -5.80
CA ILE A 222 -24.54 -28.03 -7.18
C ILE A 222 -23.44 -28.86 -7.84
N SER A 223 -23.79 -30.09 -8.17
CA SER A 223 -22.90 -31.04 -8.87
C SER A 223 -23.03 -30.82 -10.39
N MET A 224 -21.92 -30.55 -11.07
CA MET A 224 -21.85 -30.38 -12.50
C MET A 224 -21.67 -31.71 -13.25
N ASP A 225 -21.29 -32.80 -12.57
CA ASP A 225 -21.08 -34.14 -13.14
C ASP A 225 -22.04 -35.21 -12.56
N GLY A 226 -22.94 -34.78 -11.68
CA GLY A 226 -23.92 -35.69 -11.04
C GLY A 226 -23.36 -36.56 -9.90
N LYS A 227 -22.06 -36.42 -9.58
CA LYS A 227 -21.42 -37.19 -8.53
C LYS A 227 -21.47 -36.48 -7.20
N PRO A 228 -21.44 -37.18 -6.08
CA PRO A 228 -21.49 -36.59 -4.74
C PRO A 228 -20.17 -35.86 -4.41
N LEU A 229 -20.27 -34.77 -3.65
CA LEU A 229 -19.11 -34.12 -3.04
C LEU A 229 -18.66 -34.99 -1.85
N PRO A 230 -17.41 -35.47 -1.80
CA PRO A 230 -16.86 -36.15 -0.64
C PRO A 230 -16.98 -35.24 0.61
N ASN A 231 -17.37 -35.82 1.74
CA ASN A 231 -17.49 -35.13 3.03
C ASN A 231 -18.37 -33.87 3.00
N ASN A 232 -19.47 -33.85 2.22
CA ASN A 232 -20.37 -32.72 2.13
C ASN A 232 -21.14 -32.46 3.45
N PRO A 233 -20.87 -31.39 4.20
CA PRO A 233 -21.57 -31.10 5.46
C PRO A 233 -22.85 -30.26 5.23
N PHE A 234 -23.23 -29.97 3.99
CA PHE A 234 -24.32 -29.05 3.66
C PHE A 234 -25.63 -29.76 3.28
N GLY A 235 -25.60 -31.10 3.27
CA GLY A 235 -26.75 -31.92 2.89
C GLY A 235 -26.69 -32.38 1.43
N PRO A 236 -27.80 -32.89 0.87
CA PRO A 236 -27.81 -33.42 -0.47
C PRO A 236 -27.52 -32.34 -1.51
N HIS A 237 -26.69 -32.64 -2.51
CA HIS A 237 -26.42 -31.77 -3.63
C HIS A 237 -27.60 -31.77 -4.63
N LYS A 238 -27.71 -30.68 -5.38
CA LYS A 238 -28.55 -30.57 -6.56
C LYS A 238 -27.74 -30.85 -7.82
N LEU A 239 -28.39 -31.37 -8.85
CA LEU A 239 -27.78 -31.47 -10.16
C LEU A 239 -27.81 -30.10 -10.85
N ASP A 240 -26.75 -29.77 -11.56
CA ASP A 240 -26.77 -28.57 -12.40
C ASP A 240 -27.81 -28.74 -13.53
N ASN A 241 -28.60 -27.72 -13.72
CA ASN A 241 -29.62 -27.65 -14.76
C ASN A 241 -29.30 -26.62 -15.86
N GLY A 242 -27.99 -26.33 -16.03
CA GLY A 242 -27.50 -25.33 -16.97
C GLY A 242 -27.24 -23.96 -16.31
N LEU A 243 -27.40 -23.85 -14.96
CA LEU A 243 -27.09 -22.62 -14.23
C LEU A 243 -25.60 -22.33 -14.25
N ALA A 244 -24.75 -23.34 -14.19
CA ALA A 244 -23.30 -23.19 -14.28
C ALA A 244 -22.89 -22.51 -15.61
N ASP A 245 -23.44 -22.97 -16.72
CA ASP A 245 -23.14 -22.40 -18.05
C ASP A 245 -23.65 -20.96 -18.15
N GLN A 246 -24.84 -20.67 -17.64
CA GLN A 246 -25.41 -19.30 -17.62
C GLN A 246 -24.55 -18.31 -16.82
N LEU A 247 -23.92 -18.78 -15.74
CA LEU A 247 -23.05 -17.99 -14.87
C LEU A 247 -21.57 -18.01 -15.31
N GLY A 248 -21.25 -18.70 -16.42
CA GLY A 248 -19.87 -18.83 -16.90
C GLY A 248 -18.96 -19.65 -15.99
N VAL A 249 -19.53 -20.63 -15.27
CA VAL A 249 -18.77 -21.53 -14.38
C VAL A 249 -18.18 -22.66 -15.20
N PHE A 250 -16.93 -22.54 -15.60
CA PHE A 250 -16.19 -23.57 -16.35
C PHE A 250 -15.13 -24.30 -15.50
N MET A 251 -14.80 -23.77 -14.33
CA MET A 251 -13.84 -24.35 -13.38
C MET A 251 -14.49 -24.63 -12.02
N THR A 252 -14.00 -25.64 -11.33
CA THR A 252 -14.44 -26.01 -9.98
C THR A 252 -13.28 -26.07 -9.00
N PRO A 253 -13.51 -25.71 -7.72
CA PRO A 253 -14.75 -25.22 -7.17
C PRO A 253 -15.07 -23.81 -7.60
N ALA A 254 -16.35 -23.46 -7.80
CA ALA A 254 -16.77 -22.09 -7.91
C ALA A 254 -17.81 -21.77 -6.84
N ILE A 255 -17.74 -20.57 -6.30
CA ILE A 255 -18.60 -20.12 -5.20
C ILE A 255 -19.44 -18.96 -5.70
N GLY A 256 -20.75 -19.07 -5.59
CA GLY A 256 -21.70 -18.03 -5.91
C GLY A 256 -22.45 -17.54 -4.67
N LEU A 257 -23.00 -16.33 -4.76
CA LEU A 257 -23.98 -15.76 -3.86
C LEU A 257 -25.32 -15.68 -4.60
N ALA A 258 -26.27 -16.47 -4.16
CA ALA A 258 -27.64 -16.48 -4.72
C ALA A 258 -28.53 -15.56 -3.90
N MET A 259 -29.17 -14.61 -4.58
CA MET A 259 -30.02 -13.59 -4.00
C MET A 259 -31.39 -13.65 -4.66
N PRO A 260 -32.49 -13.87 -3.89
CA PRO A 260 -33.82 -13.85 -4.45
C PRO A 260 -34.20 -12.47 -5.05
N PRO A 261 -35.07 -12.43 -6.09
CA PRO A 261 -35.80 -13.57 -6.63
C PRO A 261 -35.08 -14.44 -7.66
N SER A 262 -33.98 -13.97 -8.28
CA SER A 262 -33.34 -14.73 -9.36
C SER A 262 -31.90 -14.34 -9.67
N SER A 263 -31.26 -13.52 -8.85
CA SER A 263 -29.86 -13.13 -9.06
C SER A 263 -28.91 -14.13 -8.41
N THR A 264 -27.87 -14.50 -9.13
CA THR A 264 -26.73 -15.28 -8.59
C THR A 264 -25.45 -14.71 -9.16
N THR A 265 -24.56 -14.25 -8.29
CA THR A 265 -23.30 -13.64 -8.67
C THR A 265 -22.16 -14.54 -8.23
N ILE A 266 -21.21 -14.87 -9.15
CA ILE A 266 -20.03 -15.67 -8.77
C ILE A 266 -19.04 -14.78 -8.02
N ILE A 267 -18.75 -15.20 -6.79
CA ILE A 267 -17.79 -14.51 -5.92
C ILE A 267 -16.38 -15.12 -5.97
N SER A 268 -16.25 -16.38 -6.44
CA SER A 268 -14.94 -16.98 -6.65
C SER A 268 -15.02 -18.15 -7.63
N TYR A 269 -13.98 -18.29 -8.47
CA TYR A 269 -13.75 -19.45 -9.36
C TYR A 269 -12.69 -20.41 -8.79
N SER A 270 -12.39 -20.33 -7.50
CA SER A 270 -11.44 -21.20 -6.81
C SER A 270 -11.74 -21.20 -5.32
N THR A 271 -10.87 -21.84 -4.54
CA THR A 271 -10.88 -21.69 -3.08
C THR A 271 -10.64 -20.23 -2.69
N ILE A 272 -11.24 -19.84 -1.59
CA ILE A 272 -11.19 -18.47 -1.09
C ILE A 272 -11.01 -18.47 0.42
N SER A 273 -10.21 -17.55 0.95
CA SER A 273 -10.15 -17.35 2.40
C SER A 273 -11.47 -16.78 2.91
N MET A 274 -11.79 -17.07 4.17
CA MET A 274 -13.00 -16.55 4.79
C MET A 274 -13.04 -15.00 4.78
N GLU A 275 -11.89 -14.35 4.97
CA GLU A 275 -11.78 -12.90 4.92
C GLU A 275 -12.10 -12.35 3.52
N THR A 276 -11.51 -12.91 2.49
CA THR A 276 -11.78 -12.51 1.10
C THR A 276 -13.23 -12.82 0.71
N ALA A 277 -13.77 -13.96 1.13
CA ALA A 277 -15.16 -14.32 0.89
C ALA A 277 -16.13 -13.29 1.49
N THR A 278 -15.94 -12.91 2.75
CA THR A 278 -16.80 -11.90 3.40
C THR A 278 -16.75 -10.55 2.68
N SER A 279 -15.59 -10.10 2.22
CA SER A 279 -15.46 -8.86 1.47
C SER A 279 -16.18 -8.93 0.11
N ARG A 280 -16.07 -10.05 -0.61
CA ARG A 280 -16.75 -10.24 -1.89
C ARG A 280 -18.25 -10.42 -1.76
N ILE A 281 -18.71 -11.08 -0.68
CA ILE A 281 -20.14 -11.19 -0.35
C ILE A 281 -20.75 -9.80 -0.14
N LEU A 282 -20.11 -8.94 0.66
CA LEU A 282 -20.62 -7.58 0.90
C LEU A 282 -20.56 -6.72 -0.37
N SER A 283 -19.51 -6.86 -1.19
CA SER A 283 -19.46 -6.16 -2.47
C SER A 283 -20.62 -6.59 -3.40
N ALA A 284 -20.84 -7.89 -3.54
CA ALA A 284 -21.94 -8.42 -4.34
C ALA A 284 -23.32 -7.98 -3.76
N ALA A 285 -23.48 -8.01 -2.45
CA ALA A 285 -24.71 -7.57 -1.79
C ALA A 285 -25.00 -6.08 -2.01
N ARG A 286 -23.96 -5.23 -2.04
CA ARG A 286 -24.09 -3.81 -2.41
C ARG A 286 -24.49 -3.65 -3.88
N ASP A 287 -23.81 -4.35 -4.77
CA ASP A 287 -24.05 -4.23 -6.22
C ASP A 287 -25.48 -4.67 -6.61
N GLU A 288 -26.04 -5.59 -5.84
CA GLU A 288 -27.42 -6.08 -6.00
C GLU A 288 -28.46 -5.28 -5.13
N GLY A 289 -28.01 -4.28 -4.40
CA GLY A 289 -28.89 -3.40 -3.61
C GLY A 289 -29.44 -4.01 -2.32
N ILE A 290 -28.87 -5.11 -1.81
CA ILE A 290 -29.26 -5.71 -0.51
C ILE A 290 -28.77 -4.84 0.65
N ILE A 291 -27.59 -4.23 0.48
CA ILE A 291 -27.04 -3.24 1.40
C ILE A 291 -26.74 -1.94 0.64
N SER A 292 -26.81 -0.82 1.35
CA SER A 292 -26.49 0.48 0.75
C SER A 292 -24.97 0.67 0.58
N THR A 293 -24.60 1.68 -0.21
CA THR A 293 -23.18 2.05 -0.36
C THR A 293 -22.59 2.55 0.94
N GLU A 294 -23.36 3.27 1.75
CA GLU A 294 -22.99 3.80 3.07
C GLU A 294 -22.74 2.65 4.05
N GLU A 295 -23.64 1.67 4.10
CA GLU A 295 -23.46 0.46 4.91
C GLU A 295 -22.22 -0.31 4.49
N TYR A 296 -21.98 -0.47 3.19
CA TYR A 296 -20.76 -1.10 2.70
C TYR A 296 -19.50 -0.31 3.11
N GLN A 297 -19.51 1.01 3.00
CA GLN A 297 -18.40 1.86 3.40
C GLN A 297 -18.11 1.80 4.91
N SER A 298 -19.13 1.62 5.75
CA SER A 298 -18.96 1.48 7.20
C SER A 298 -18.16 0.25 7.62
N THR A 299 -17.98 -0.72 6.72
CA THR A 299 -17.11 -1.89 6.94
C THR A 299 -15.64 -1.62 6.66
N SER A 300 -15.30 -0.41 6.20
CA SER A 300 -13.92 0.01 5.94
C SER A 300 -13.23 0.46 7.22
N ARG A 301 -11.93 0.15 7.33
CA ARG A 301 -11.06 0.70 8.39
C ARG A 301 -10.75 2.18 8.19
N ILE A 302 -11.09 2.72 7.03
CA ILE A 302 -10.78 4.09 6.66
C ILE A 302 -11.96 4.94 7.08
N ALA A 303 -11.71 5.92 7.94
CA ALA A 303 -12.72 6.92 8.24
C ALA A 303 -12.98 7.74 6.98
N SER A 304 -14.22 7.73 6.52
CA SER A 304 -14.64 8.57 5.40
C SER A 304 -14.85 9.98 5.91
N VAL A 305 -13.87 10.84 5.80
CA VAL A 305 -13.97 12.26 6.13
C VAL A 305 -14.35 13.02 4.87
N GLY A 306 -15.47 13.74 4.90
CA GLY A 306 -15.97 14.72 3.94
C GLY A 306 -15.37 14.66 2.53
N LEU A 307 -15.80 13.73 1.70
CA LEU A 307 -15.43 13.72 0.29
C LEU A 307 -16.25 14.83 -0.41
N ILE A 308 -15.53 15.77 -1.01
CA ILE A 308 -16.15 16.76 -1.91
C ILE A 308 -16.43 16.04 -3.22
N ASP A 309 -17.69 15.91 -3.62
CA ASP A 309 -18.05 15.43 -4.96
C ASP A 309 -17.85 16.57 -5.96
N GLY A 310 -17.32 16.26 -7.14
CA GLY A 310 -17.21 17.24 -8.23
C GLY A 310 -18.55 17.89 -8.62
N LYS A 311 -19.68 17.25 -8.29
CA LYS A 311 -21.03 17.82 -8.44
C LYS A 311 -21.31 18.98 -7.49
N ASP A 312 -20.60 19.04 -6.36
CA ASP A 312 -20.71 20.12 -5.37
C ASP A 312 -20.00 21.39 -5.82
N LEU A 313 -19.19 21.27 -6.88
CA LEU A 313 -18.51 22.38 -7.53
C LEU A 313 -19.43 22.95 -8.64
N ALA A 314 -20.23 23.92 -8.27
CA ALA A 314 -21.06 24.66 -9.24
C ALA A 314 -20.19 25.47 -10.21
N ASP A 315 -20.78 25.87 -11.35
CA ASP A 315 -20.14 26.75 -12.37
C ASP A 315 -19.61 28.07 -11.81
N SER A 316 -20.09 28.49 -10.62
CA SER A 316 -19.63 29.69 -9.89
C SER A 316 -18.39 29.44 -9.02
N THR A 317 -17.77 28.24 -9.05
CA THR A 317 -16.56 27.99 -8.27
C THR A 317 -15.41 28.81 -8.81
N PRO A 318 -14.71 29.60 -7.97
CA PRO A 318 -13.61 30.45 -8.40
C PRO A 318 -12.48 29.65 -9.03
N ASN A 319 -11.84 30.23 -10.06
CA ASN A 319 -10.66 29.62 -10.68
C ASN A 319 -9.51 29.60 -9.65
N PRO A 320 -8.98 28.42 -9.29
CA PRO A 320 -7.91 28.31 -8.28
C PRO A 320 -6.60 28.99 -8.68
N LEU A 321 -6.37 29.26 -9.96
CA LEU A 321 -5.18 29.95 -10.44
C LEU A 321 -5.30 31.47 -10.35
N GLU A 322 -6.52 32.01 -10.39
CA GLU A 322 -6.80 33.46 -10.37
C GLU A 322 -7.14 33.93 -8.97
N SER A 323 -7.89 33.16 -8.21
CA SER A 323 -8.38 33.50 -6.87
C SER A 323 -8.22 32.33 -5.92
N PRO A 324 -7.00 31.93 -5.53
CA PRO A 324 -6.76 30.75 -4.70
C PRO A 324 -7.45 30.83 -3.32
N GLU A 325 -7.53 32.03 -2.71
CA GLU A 325 -8.17 32.22 -1.40
C GLU A 325 -9.67 31.94 -1.47
N GLN A 326 -10.36 32.50 -2.46
CA GLN A 326 -11.81 32.29 -2.65
C GLN A 326 -12.11 30.83 -3.01
N TYR A 327 -11.25 30.21 -3.82
CA TYR A 327 -11.35 28.78 -4.13
C TYR A 327 -11.23 27.93 -2.86
N VAL A 328 -10.24 28.17 -2.02
CA VAL A 328 -10.02 27.44 -0.76
C VAL A 328 -11.21 27.62 0.18
N GLU A 329 -11.75 28.84 0.32
CA GLU A 329 -12.93 29.12 1.13
C GLU A 329 -14.16 28.32 0.64
N ARG A 330 -14.39 28.30 -0.68
CA ARG A 330 -15.48 27.50 -1.29
C ARG A 330 -15.31 26.01 -1.05
N MET A 331 -14.09 25.47 -1.21
CA MET A 331 -13.79 24.06 -0.97
C MET A 331 -13.96 23.67 0.50
N GLN A 332 -13.50 24.50 1.42
CA GLN A 332 -13.68 24.27 2.86
C GLN A 332 -15.17 24.28 3.26
N LYS A 333 -15.96 25.17 2.66
CA LYS A 333 -17.40 25.22 2.88
C LYS A 333 -18.07 23.93 2.40
N ALA A 334 -17.80 23.50 1.17
CA ALA A 334 -18.33 22.26 0.60
C ALA A 334 -17.96 21.03 1.43
N ALA A 335 -16.70 20.95 1.88
CA ALA A 335 -16.25 19.85 2.72
C ALA A 335 -16.94 19.81 4.09
N ARG A 336 -17.21 20.98 4.72
CA ARG A 336 -17.93 21.04 5.99
C ARG A 336 -19.41 20.67 5.84
N GLU A 337 -20.04 21.12 4.76
CA GLU A 337 -21.42 20.76 4.44
C GLU A 337 -21.56 19.25 4.26
N ALA A 338 -20.67 18.64 3.43
CA ALA A 338 -20.65 17.20 3.23
C ALA A 338 -20.35 16.39 4.52
N PHE A 339 -19.57 16.95 5.42
CA PHE A 339 -19.31 16.35 6.72
C PHE A 339 -20.53 16.42 7.64
N GLN A 340 -21.22 17.56 7.67
CA GLN A 340 -22.44 17.76 8.49
C GLN A 340 -23.57 16.85 8.02
N ASP A 341 -23.79 16.74 6.70
CA ASP A 341 -24.81 15.84 6.12
C ASP A 341 -24.56 14.38 6.48
N LYS A 342 -23.28 14.00 6.63
CA LYS A 342 -22.90 12.61 6.87
C LYS A 342 -22.90 12.23 8.37
N TYR A 343 -22.62 13.17 9.25
CA TYR A 343 -22.37 12.91 10.67
C TYR A 343 -23.17 13.83 11.62
N GLY A 344 -23.99 14.73 11.09
CA GLY A 344 -24.71 15.75 11.88
C GLY A 344 -26.03 15.30 12.49
N ASP A 345 -26.54 14.11 12.17
CA ASP A 345 -27.89 13.65 12.60
C ASP A 345 -27.86 12.79 13.89
N ASP A 346 -26.71 12.71 14.60
CA ASP A 346 -26.58 11.90 15.83
C ASP A 346 -26.68 12.76 17.12
N GLU A 347 -27.58 13.77 17.22
CA GLU A 347 -28.00 14.40 18.49
C GLU A 347 -29.42 14.08 18.86
#